data_58bcfce6e6c8e3e88919310c0ddb4a18
#
_entry.id   58bcfce6e6c8e3e88919310c0ddb4a18
#
_cell.length_a   1.000
_cell.length_b   1.000
_cell.length_c   1.000
_cell.angle_alpha   90.00
_cell.angle_beta   90.00
_cell.angle_gamma   90.00
#
_symmetry.space_group_name_H-M   'P 1'
#
loop_
_entity.id
_entity.type
_entity.pdbx_description
1 polymer ?
#
loop_
_entity_poly.entity_id
_entity_poly.type
_entity_poly.pdbx_seq_one_letter_code
_entity_poly.pdbx_strand_id
1 'polypeptide(L)'
;MKSRILLLRHGQIQANVDGHWHGSTDSALTDFGVRQAKETGSFLEKNANIGKVFSSPLQRCLHTAHHASGFDLEDIEIVPGFAEMSIGDWEGTPYKLLIEKYDFINRSTFDVNYAAPKGESIKQVFTRFESALTSIPDNLELSQDILVVSHGAALAIALAGLVDGDITKWQNYYFSNCSLTELHFDPKPTLGQLNSSAHLASLG
;
A
#
# COMPACT_ATOMS: atom_id res chain seq x y z
N MET A 1 -6.31 -23.79 -3.32
CA MET A 1 -6.63 -22.34 -3.50
C MET A 1 -5.58 -21.59 -2.71
N LYS A 2 -4.92 -20.61 -3.31
CA LYS A 2 -4.05 -19.72 -2.54
C LYS A 2 -4.90 -18.85 -1.63
N SER A 3 -4.35 -18.46 -0.48
CA SER A 3 -5.02 -17.55 0.47
C SER A 3 -5.36 -16.23 -0.20
N ARG A 4 -6.44 -15.58 0.21
CA ARG A 4 -6.79 -14.22 -0.21
C ARG A 4 -5.79 -13.23 0.42
N ILE A 5 -5.24 -12.34 -0.39
CA ILE A 5 -4.40 -11.24 0.09
C ILE A 5 -5.24 -9.97 0.16
N LEU A 6 -5.29 -9.37 1.35
CA LEU A 6 -5.90 -8.08 1.59
C LEU A 6 -4.80 -7.02 1.60
N LEU A 7 -4.81 -6.16 0.60
CA LEU A 7 -3.91 -5.01 0.50
C LEU A 7 -4.56 -3.83 1.22
N LEU A 8 -3.87 -3.25 2.19
CA LEU A 8 -4.33 -2.13 2.99
C LEU A 8 -3.37 -0.95 2.84
N ARG A 9 -3.88 0.22 2.41
CA ARG A 9 -3.12 1.45 2.50
C ARG A 9 -3.10 1.94 3.95
N HIS A 10 -1.96 2.46 4.41
CA HIS A 10 -1.83 3.05 5.75
C HIS A 10 -2.89 4.13 6.04
N GLY A 11 -3.19 4.34 7.32
CA GLY A 11 -4.07 5.41 7.80
C GLY A 11 -3.50 6.81 7.52
N GLN A 12 -4.34 7.82 7.68
CA GLN A 12 -3.97 9.21 7.41
C GLN A 12 -2.73 9.66 8.20
N ILE A 13 -1.81 10.35 7.53
CA ILE A 13 -0.69 11.09 8.09
C ILE A 13 -0.85 12.59 7.79
N GLN A 14 -0.12 13.47 8.49
CA GLN A 14 -0.22 14.91 8.25
C GLN A 14 0.09 15.29 6.80
N ALA A 15 1.07 14.66 6.17
CA ALA A 15 1.38 14.90 4.76
C ALA A 15 0.21 14.62 3.80
N ASN A 16 -0.70 13.69 4.13
CA ASN A 16 -1.92 13.48 3.34
C ASN A 16 -2.89 14.66 3.46
N VAL A 17 -3.00 15.25 4.65
CA VAL A 17 -3.81 16.45 4.90
C VAL A 17 -3.26 17.64 4.13
N ASP A 18 -1.93 17.80 4.16
CA ASP A 18 -1.23 18.93 3.54
C ASP A 18 -1.02 18.74 2.02
N GLY A 19 -1.36 17.57 1.48
CA GLY A 19 -1.17 17.25 0.06
C GLY A 19 0.29 17.12 -0.36
N HIS A 20 1.16 16.66 0.54
CA HIS A 20 2.58 16.43 0.29
C HIS A 20 2.88 14.95 0.02
N TRP A 21 3.88 14.69 -0.82
CA TRP A 21 4.39 13.34 -1.02
C TRP A 21 5.44 13.01 0.05
N HIS A 22 5.16 11.98 0.85
CA HIS A 22 6.11 11.34 1.73
C HIS A 22 6.34 9.90 1.26
N GLY A 23 7.41 9.67 0.51
CA GLY A 23 7.84 8.33 0.09
C GLY A 23 8.60 7.64 1.22
N SER A 24 9.92 7.83 1.25
CA SER A 24 10.81 7.28 2.28
C SER A 24 10.78 8.03 3.61
N THR A 25 10.25 9.25 3.64
CA THR A 25 10.08 10.03 4.88
C THR A 25 9.16 9.28 5.84
N ASP A 26 9.65 8.99 7.05
CA ASP A 26 8.86 8.33 8.07
C ASP A 26 7.99 9.34 8.83
N SER A 27 6.71 9.01 8.98
CA SER A 27 5.70 9.90 9.57
C SER A 27 4.69 9.09 10.37
N ALA A 28 4.31 9.62 11.54
CA ALA A 28 3.28 9.02 12.37
C ALA A 28 1.88 9.21 11.79
N LEU A 29 0.95 8.34 12.18
CA LEU A 29 -0.47 8.52 11.92
C LEU A 29 -0.99 9.77 12.64
N THR A 30 -1.98 10.45 12.02
CA THR A 30 -2.80 11.43 12.75
C THR A 30 -3.78 10.69 13.69
N ASP A 31 -4.40 11.42 14.63
CA ASP A 31 -5.46 10.84 15.47
C ASP A 31 -6.61 10.29 14.61
N PHE A 32 -6.90 10.93 13.47
CA PHE A 32 -7.88 10.43 12.51
C PHE A 32 -7.39 9.15 11.83
N GLY A 33 -6.11 9.08 11.44
CA GLY A 33 -5.51 7.88 10.87
C GLY A 33 -5.53 6.68 11.83
N VAL A 34 -5.33 6.92 13.13
CA VAL A 34 -5.48 5.87 14.16
C VAL A 34 -6.93 5.38 14.23
N ARG A 35 -7.91 6.30 14.20
CA ARG A 35 -9.33 5.90 14.18
C ARG A 35 -9.67 5.10 12.92
N GLN A 36 -9.18 5.51 11.74
CA GLN A 36 -9.35 4.75 10.50
C GLN A 36 -8.81 3.32 10.64
N ALA A 37 -7.59 3.16 11.16
CA ALA A 37 -6.99 1.84 11.33
C ALA A 37 -7.78 0.95 12.30
N LYS A 38 -8.28 1.50 13.41
CA LYS A 38 -9.12 0.78 14.39
C LYS A 38 -10.46 0.35 13.80
N GLU A 39 -11.12 1.24 13.02
CA GLU A 39 -12.39 0.91 12.36
C GLU A 39 -12.18 -0.19 11.30
N THR A 40 -11.04 -0.14 10.57
CA THR A 40 -10.64 -1.21 9.68
C THR A 40 -10.46 -2.54 10.44
N GLY A 41 -9.89 -2.50 11.64
CA GLY A 41 -9.77 -3.67 12.51
C GLY A 41 -11.12 -4.26 12.88
N SER A 42 -12.06 -3.42 13.31
CA SER A 42 -13.43 -3.85 13.66
C SER A 42 -14.17 -4.46 12.45
N PHE A 43 -13.85 -4.01 11.24
CA PHE A 43 -14.38 -4.60 10.01
C PHE A 43 -13.72 -5.94 9.70
N LEU A 44 -12.38 -6.02 9.77
CA LEU A 44 -11.63 -7.23 9.46
C LEU A 44 -11.95 -8.39 10.43
N GLU A 45 -12.11 -8.10 11.71
CA GLU A 45 -12.51 -9.09 12.71
C GLU A 45 -13.79 -9.86 12.33
N LYS A 46 -14.71 -9.19 11.64
CA LYS A 46 -16.00 -9.78 11.21
C LYS A 46 -15.98 -10.41 9.82
N ASN A 47 -15.03 -10.00 8.96
CA ASN A 47 -15.09 -10.28 7.52
C ASN A 47 -13.85 -11.00 6.97
N ALA A 48 -12.83 -11.24 7.81
CA ALA A 48 -11.58 -11.88 7.41
C ALA A 48 -11.05 -12.79 8.53
N ASN A 49 -10.30 -13.81 8.13
CA ASN A 49 -9.58 -14.69 9.05
C ASN A 49 -8.07 -14.47 8.86
N ILE A 50 -7.54 -13.38 9.42
CA ILE A 50 -6.14 -12.99 9.21
C ILE A 50 -5.21 -13.97 9.91
N GLY A 51 -4.43 -14.72 9.14
CA GLY A 51 -3.43 -15.66 9.64
C GLY A 51 -2.02 -15.10 9.68
N LYS A 52 -1.71 -14.12 8.80
CA LYS A 52 -0.41 -13.44 8.75
C LYS A 52 -0.56 -11.98 8.35
N VAL A 53 0.35 -11.16 8.88
CA VAL A 53 0.40 -9.72 8.64
C VAL A 53 1.81 -9.34 8.20
N PHE A 54 1.89 -8.71 7.04
CA PHE A 54 3.11 -8.14 6.48
C PHE A 54 2.98 -6.63 6.38
N SER A 55 4.04 -5.90 6.69
CA SER A 55 4.02 -4.44 6.66
C SER A 55 5.26 -3.86 6.00
N SER A 56 5.07 -2.72 5.32
CA SER A 56 6.15 -1.78 5.04
C SER A 56 6.91 -1.43 6.33
N PRO A 57 8.23 -1.15 6.27
CA PRO A 57 9.02 -0.79 7.46
C PRO A 57 8.67 0.58 8.05
N LEU A 58 7.87 1.41 7.34
CA LEU A 58 7.53 2.76 7.79
C LEU A 58 6.47 2.73 8.89
N GLN A 59 6.69 3.50 9.98
CA GLN A 59 5.86 3.45 11.19
C GLN A 59 4.37 3.64 10.92
N ARG A 60 3.98 4.45 9.93
CA ARG A 60 2.57 4.62 9.53
C ARG A 60 1.91 3.33 9.09
N CYS A 61 2.66 2.43 8.42
CA CYS A 61 2.17 1.11 8.04
C CYS A 61 2.16 0.14 9.22
N LEU A 62 3.22 0.12 10.02
CA LEU A 62 3.32 -0.76 11.20
C LEU A 62 2.18 -0.49 12.20
N HIS A 63 1.93 0.80 12.50
CA HIS A 63 0.85 1.17 13.41
C HIS A 63 -0.54 0.91 12.80
N THR A 64 -0.68 1.10 11.47
CA THR A 64 -1.93 0.72 10.78
C THR A 64 -2.13 -0.80 10.85
N ALA A 65 -1.09 -1.59 10.58
CA ALA A 65 -1.14 -3.04 10.64
C ALA A 65 -1.54 -3.54 12.04
N HIS A 66 -0.89 -3.04 13.08
CA HIS A 66 -1.20 -3.35 14.47
C HIS A 66 -2.68 -3.08 14.81
N HIS A 67 -3.17 -1.86 14.54
CA HIS A 67 -4.55 -1.50 14.86
C HIS A 67 -5.60 -2.21 13.99
N ALA A 68 -5.26 -2.54 12.74
CA ALA A 68 -6.18 -3.16 11.80
C ALA A 68 -6.26 -4.68 11.94
N SER A 69 -5.21 -5.35 12.42
CA SER A 69 -5.18 -6.80 12.57
C SER A 69 -5.36 -7.28 14.00
N GLY A 70 -5.05 -6.43 14.99
CA GLY A 70 -4.95 -6.82 16.40
C GLY A 70 -3.68 -7.60 16.75
N PHE A 71 -2.76 -7.82 15.79
CA PHE A 71 -1.47 -8.46 16.04
C PHE A 71 -0.55 -7.51 16.81
N ASP A 72 0.27 -8.05 17.70
CA ASP A 72 1.33 -7.28 18.34
C ASP A 72 2.42 -6.89 17.33
N LEU A 73 3.11 -5.78 17.58
CA LEU A 73 4.11 -5.26 16.64
C LEU A 73 5.22 -6.27 16.32
N GLU A 74 5.56 -7.13 17.28
CA GLU A 74 6.57 -8.18 17.14
C GLU A 74 6.12 -9.36 16.26
N ASP A 75 4.80 -9.54 16.09
CA ASP A 75 4.20 -10.59 15.26
C ASP A 75 3.94 -10.12 13.82
N ILE A 76 4.18 -8.84 13.52
CA ILE A 76 4.04 -8.27 12.19
C ILE A 76 5.36 -8.41 11.43
N GLU A 77 5.32 -9.10 10.31
CA GLU A 77 6.52 -9.30 9.48
C GLU A 77 6.84 -8.04 8.66
N ILE A 78 8.01 -7.45 8.92
CA ILE A 78 8.47 -6.23 8.23
C ILE A 78 9.13 -6.61 6.92
N VAL A 79 8.58 -6.11 5.80
CA VAL A 79 9.06 -6.41 4.45
C VAL A 79 9.45 -5.11 3.74
N PRO A 80 10.76 -4.82 3.55
CA PRO A 80 11.22 -3.60 2.87
C PRO A 80 10.65 -3.42 1.47
N GLY A 81 10.34 -4.52 0.77
CA GLY A 81 9.74 -4.50 -0.56
C GLY A 81 8.36 -3.82 -0.62
N PHE A 82 7.65 -3.69 0.51
CA PHE A 82 6.35 -3.01 0.61
C PHE A 82 6.46 -1.52 0.95
N ALA A 83 7.66 -0.94 0.99
CA ALA A 83 7.84 0.48 1.24
C ALA A 83 7.22 1.36 0.14
N GLU A 84 6.94 2.64 0.45
CA GLU A 84 6.47 3.60 -0.55
C GLU A 84 7.57 3.93 -1.56
N MET A 85 7.17 4.42 -2.72
CA MET A 85 8.07 4.95 -3.73
C MET A 85 8.83 6.15 -3.18
N SER A 86 10.14 6.03 -3.08
CA SER A 86 11.02 7.15 -2.74
C SER A 86 11.09 8.13 -3.90
N ILE A 87 10.88 9.41 -3.62
CA ILE A 87 11.11 10.50 -4.59
C ILE A 87 12.38 11.31 -4.25
N GLY A 88 13.26 10.75 -3.43
CA GLY A 88 14.62 11.25 -3.16
C GLY A 88 14.66 12.72 -2.76
N ASP A 89 15.39 13.54 -3.52
CA ASP A 89 15.54 14.97 -3.22
C ASP A 89 14.23 15.78 -3.31
N TRP A 90 13.12 15.16 -3.75
CA TRP A 90 11.79 15.80 -3.82
C TRP A 90 10.87 15.42 -2.65
N GLU A 91 11.35 14.65 -1.66
CA GLU A 91 10.56 14.31 -0.47
C GLU A 91 9.94 15.56 0.18
N GLY A 92 8.70 15.44 0.63
CA GLY A 92 7.96 16.56 1.22
C GLY A 92 7.47 17.62 0.22
N THR A 93 7.65 17.41 -1.09
CA THR A 93 7.12 18.33 -2.09
C THR A 93 5.60 18.21 -2.19
N PRO A 94 4.85 19.36 -2.31
CA PRO A 94 3.44 19.31 -2.61
C PRO A 94 3.15 18.51 -3.90
N TYR A 95 2.18 17.60 -3.84
CA TYR A 95 1.81 16.74 -4.98
C TYR A 95 1.49 17.55 -6.24
N LYS A 96 0.86 18.72 -6.07
CA LYS A 96 0.58 19.65 -7.16
C LYS A 96 1.86 20.08 -7.90
N LEU A 97 2.93 20.38 -7.17
CA LEU A 97 4.20 20.77 -7.79
C LEU A 97 4.89 19.61 -8.50
N LEU A 98 4.75 18.37 -8.00
CA LEU A 98 5.27 17.19 -8.68
C LEU A 98 4.62 17.02 -10.06
N ILE A 99 3.35 17.38 -10.19
CA ILE A 99 2.63 17.36 -11.47
C ILE A 99 3.01 18.57 -12.34
N GLU A 100 2.79 19.78 -11.83
CA GLU A 100 2.82 21.00 -12.66
C GLU A 100 4.24 21.47 -13.01
N LYS A 101 5.20 21.31 -12.10
CA LYS A 101 6.57 21.81 -12.26
C LYS A 101 7.52 20.72 -12.75
N TYR A 102 7.42 19.53 -12.16
CA TYR A 102 8.36 18.44 -12.45
C TYR A 102 7.86 17.44 -13.49
N ASP A 103 6.55 17.53 -13.84
CA ASP A 103 5.88 16.60 -14.75
C ASP A 103 6.14 15.12 -14.40
N PHE A 104 6.33 14.87 -13.08
CA PHE A 104 6.82 13.62 -12.56
C PHE A 104 5.93 12.44 -12.96
N ILE A 105 4.62 12.63 -12.87
CA ILE A 105 3.63 11.57 -13.13
C ILE A 105 3.67 11.15 -14.60
N ASN A 106 3.66 12.12 -15.55
CA ASN A 106 3.74 11.80 -16.98
C ASN A 106 5.09 11.18 -17.31
N ARG A 107 6.19 11.76 -16.83
CA ARG A 107 7.54 11.27 -17.14
C ARG A 107 7.74 9.83 -16.66
N SER A 108 7.29 9.50 -15.45
CA SER A 108 7.36 8.13 -14.92
C SER A 108 6.46 7.14 -15.67
N THR A 109 5.39 7.63 -16.31
CA THR A 109 4.51 6.82 -17.15
C THR A 109 5.12 6.57 -18.54
N PHE A 110 5.75 7.59 -19.15
CA PHE A 110 6.41 7.46 -20.47
C PHE A 110 7.72 6.67 -20.40
N ASP A 111 8.47 6.83 -19.33
CA ASP A 111 9.71 6.09 -19.08
C ASP A 111 9.65 5.42 -17.70
N VAL A 112 9.41 4.13 -17.71
CA VAL A 112 9.31 3.32 -16.48
C VAL A 112 10.61 3.29 -15.65
N ASN A 113 11.74 3.71 -16.24
CA ASN A 113 13.02 3.83 -15.54
C ASN A 113 13.27 5.26 -15.03
N TYR A 114 12.40 6.23 -15.38
CA TYR A 114 12.51 7.58 -14.87
C TYR A 114 12.33 7.64 -13.36
N ALA A 115 13.23 8.32 -12.68
CA ALA A 115 13.22 8.53 -11.24
C ALA A 115 13.47 10.02 -10.91
N ALA A 116 12.94 10.47 -9.80
CA ALA A 116 13.38 11.72 -9.18
C ALA A 116 14.85 11.60 -8.77
N PRO A 117 15.59 12.72 -8.64
CA PRO A 117 16.98 12.68 -8.17
C PRO A 117 17.11 11.92 -6.84
N LYS A 118 17.93 10.86 -6.82
CA LYS A 118 18.10 9.92 -5.69
C LYS A 118 16.84 9.15 -5.29
N GLY A 119 15.78 9.18 -6.09
CA GLY A 119 14.55 8.43 -5.87
C GLY A 119 14.50 7.11 -6.64
N GLU A 120 13.34 6.49 -6.64
CA GLU A 120 13.05 5.25 -7.35
C GLU A 120 12.23 5.51 -8.62
N SER A 121 12.41 4.65 -9.61
CA SER A 121 11.50 4.54 -10.76
C SER A 121 10.32 3.60 -10.45
N ILE A 122 9.23 3.72 -11.21
CA ILE A 122 8.09 2.81 -11.06
C ILE A 122 8.49 1.35 -11.34
N LYS A 123 9.46 1.11 -12.20
CA LYS A 123 10.00 -0.23 -12.46
C LYS A 123 10.73 -0.81 -11.24
N GLN A 124 11.53 -0.01 -10.54
CA GLN A 124 12.20 -0.45 -9.31
C GLN A 124 11.19 -0.78 -8.22
N VAL A 125 10.18 0.07 -8.04
CA VAL A 125 9.09 -0.17 -7.06
C VAL A 125 8.34 -1.46 -7.39
N PHE A 126 7.95 -1.66 -8.65
CA PHE A 126 7.27 -2.88 -9.08
C PHE A 126 8.12 -4.13 -8.80
N THR A 127 9.38 -4.11 -9.22
CA THR A 127 10.28 -5.27 -9.07
C THR A 127 10.44 -5.68 -7.60
N ARG A 128 10.65 -4.72 -6.67
CA ARG A 128 10.79 -5.05 -5.24
C ARG A 128 9.48 -5.50 -4.61
N PHE A 129 8.34 -4.90 -5.03
CA PHE A 129 7.03 -5.26 -4.52
C PHE A 129 6.60 -6.66 -4.98
N GLU A 130 6.77 -6.97 -6.27
CA GLU A 130 6.49 -8.29 -6.84
C GLU A 130 7.36 -9.37 -6.17
N SER A 131 8.67 -9.11 -6.02
CA SER A 131 9.58 -10.03 -5.31
C SER A 131 9.12 -10.27 -3.87
N ALA A 132 8.71 -9.23 -3.16
CA ALA A 132 8.18 -9.32 -1.80
C ALA A 132 6.91 -10.17 -1.73
N LEU A 133 5.93 -9.94 -2.63
CA LEU A 133 4.70 -10.72 -2.70
C LEU A 133 4.95 -12.20 -3.04
N THR A 134 5.87 -12.47 -3.96
CA THR A 134 6.20 -13.85 -4.36
C THR A 134 6.99 -14.61 -3.29
N SER A 135 7.64 -13.90 -2.37
CA SER A 135 8.34 -14.50 -1.23
C SER A 135 7.42 -14.84 -0.05
N ILE A 136 6.16 -14.40 -0.07
CA ILE A 136 5.17 -14.79 0.95
C ILE A 136 4.94 -16.30 0.85
N PRO A 137 5.13 -17.06 1.95
CA PRO A 137 5.01 -18.52 1.92
C PRO A 137 3.60 -18.99 1.57
N ASP A 138 3.51 -20.00 0.71
CA ASP A 138 2.23 -20.65 0.34
C ASP A 138 1.69 -21.61 1.43
N ASN A 139 2.35 -21.70 2.60
CA ASN A 139 2.07 -22.68 3.65
C ASN A 139 1.04 -22.24 4.70
N LEU A 140 0.29 -21.20 4.42
CA LEU A 140 -0.85 -20.81 5.25
C LEU A 140 -1.97 -21.86 5.14
N GLU A 141 -2.71 -22.05 6.21
CA GLU A 141 -3.92 -22.85 6.14
C GLU A 141 -4.87 -22.28 5.10
N LEU A 142 -5.49 -23.13 4.29
CA LEU A 142 -6.34 -22.75 3.13
C LEU A 142 -7.50 -21.79 3.48
N SER A 143 -7.80 -21.63 4.76
CA SER A 143 -8.87 -20.77 5.28
C SER A 143 -8.39 -19.43 5.82
N GLN A 144 -7.09 -19.14 5.77
CA GLN A 144 -6.53 -17.91 6.32
C GLN A 144 -6.25 -16.88 5.23
N ASP A 145 -6.53 -15.62 5.57
CA ASP A 145 -6.21 -14.45 4.78
C ASP A 145 -4.85 -13.87 5.16
N ILE A 146 -4.21 -13.20 4.22
CA ILE A 146 -2.97 -12.46 4.41
C ILE A 146 -3.30 -10.97 4.38
N LEU A 147 -2.86 -10.22 5.38
CA LEU A 147 -2.92 -8.75 5.36
C LEU A 147 -1.55 -8.19 4.97
N VAL A 148 -1.50 -7.37 3.92
CA VAL A 148 -0.31 -6.61 3.50
C VAL A 148 -0.60 -5.13 3.65
N VAL A 149 0.14 -4.44 4.52
CA VAL A 149 -0.03 -3.00 4.74
C VAL A 149 1.09 -2.23 4.05
N SER A 150 0.69 -1.35 3.13
CA SER A 150 1.60 -0.60 2.27
C SER A 150 1.05 0.81 1.98
N HIS A 151 1.38 1.38 0.83
CA HIS A 151 1.22 2.79 0.51
C HIS A 151 0.51 2.99 -0.83
N GLY A 152 0.10 4.24 -1.10
CA GLY A 152 -0.72 4.56 -2.26
C GLY A 152 -0.05 4.27 -3.60
N ALA A 153 1.15 4.82 -3.85
CA ALA A 153 1.82 4.63 -5.13
C ALA A 153 2.39 3.21 -5.27
N ALA A 154 2.98 2.66 -4.20
CA ALA A 154 3.51 1.29 -4.24
C ALA A 154 2.42 0.26 -4.58
N LEU A 155 1.23 0.36 -3.96
CA LEU A 155 0.08 -0.51 -4.28
C LEU A 155 -0.43 -0.30 -5.70
N ALA A 156 -0.52 0.97 -6.16
CA ALA A 156 -0.99 1.29 -7.51
C ALA A 156 -0.08 0.70 -8.59
N ILE A 157 1.24 0.88 -8.42
CA ILE A 157 2.26 0.32 -9.33
C ILE A 157 2.22 -1.21 -9.30
N ALA A 158 2.11 -1.81 -8.12
CA ALA A 158 2.03 -3.26 -7.98
C ALA A 158 0.80 -3.83 -8.70
N LEU A 159 -0.39 -3.25 -8.50
CA LEU A 159 -1.60 -3.74 -9.17
C LEU A 159 -1.55 -3.58 -10.68
N ALA A 160 -1.05 -2.45 -11.19
CA ALA A 160 -0.88 -2.26 -12.63
C ALA A 160 -0.01 -3.35 -13.27
N GLY A 161 1.10 -3.71 -12.62
CA GLY A 161 1.96 -4.78 -13.12
C GLY A 161 1.35 -6.18 -12.96
N LEU A 162 0.78 -6.48 -11.79
CA LEU A 162 0.27 -7.81 -11.47
C LEU A 162 -1.03 -8.16 -12.23
N VAL A 163 -1.95 -7.20 -12.36
CA VAL A 163 -3.30 -7.41 -12.90
C VAL A 163 -3.36 -7.06 -14.38
N ASP A 164 -2.85 -5.89 -14.78
CA ASP A 164 -2.87 -5.43 -16.17
C ASP A 164 -1.66 -5.91 -16.97
N GLY A 165 -0.59 -6.40 -16.32
CA GLY A 165 0.68 -6.70 -16.98
C GLY A 165 1.42 -5.48 -17.54
N ASP A 166 1.05 -4.27 -17.08
CA ASP A 166 1.55 -3.00 -17.62
C ASP A 166 1.63 -1.93 -16.52
N ILE A 167 2.83 -1.74 -15.96
CA ILE A 167 3.06 -0.78 -14.86
C ILE A 167 2.81 0.68 -15.26
N THR A 168 2.75 1.01 -16.56
CA THR A 168 2.43 2.38 -17.01
C THR A 168 1.00 2.78 -16.68
N LYS A 169 0.13 1.81 -16.39
CA LYS A 169 -1.27 2.01 -16.00
C LYS A 169 -1.49 2.31 -14.52
N TRP A 170 -0.41 2.48 -13.73
CA TRP A 170 -0.50 2.67 -12.28
C TRP A 170 -1.42 3.82 -11.85
N GLN A 171 -1.59 4.85 -12.66
CA GLN A 171 -2.49 5.95 -12.40
C GLN A 171 -3.99 5.59 -12.45
N ASN A 172 -4.33 4.42 -13.01
CA ASN A 172 -5.71 3.91 -13.01
C ASN A 172 -6.11 3.38 -11.63
N TYR A 173 -5.16 3.20 -10.73
CA TYR A 173 -5.36 2.69 -9.39
C TYR A 173 -5.22 3.82 -8.37
N TYR A 174 -6.24 3.98 -7.55
CA TYR A 174 -6.25 4.94 -6.46
C TYR A 174 -6.55 4.21 -5.14
N PHE A 175 -5.93 4.66 -4.06
CA PHE A 175 -6.12 4.11 -2.73
C PHE A 175 -6.40 5.22 -1.73
N SER A 176 -7.54 5.18 -1.06
CA SER A 176 -7.84 6.01 0.10
C SER A 176 -7.08 5.51 1.34
N ASN A 177 -6.84 6.37 2.33
CA ASN A 177 -6.26 5.92 3.59
C ASN A 177 -7.14 4.85 4.24
N CYS A 178 -6.55 3.76 4.71
CA CYS A 178 -7.22 2.57 5.24
C CYS A 178 -8.22 1.92 4.28
N SER A 179 -8.11 2.13 2.96
CA SER A 179 -8.89 1.34 2.01
C SER A 179 -8.32 -0.07 1.86
N LEU A 180 -9.23 -1.03 1.67
CA LEU A 180 -8.94 -2.44 1.44
C LEU A 180 -9.10 -2.79 -0.03
N THR A 181 -8.20 -3.61 -0.54
CA THR A 181 -8.26 -4.20 -1.89
C THR A 181 -7.99 -5.68 -1.78
N GLU A 182 -8.82 -6.49 -2.44
CA GLU A 182 -8.67 -7.94 -2.44
C GLU A 182 -7.90 -8.40 -3.68
N LEU A 183 -6.87 -9.21 -3.47
CA LEU A 183 -6.06 -9.83 -4.51
C LEU A 183 -6.13 -11.35 -4.34
N HIS A 184 -6.50 -12.03 -5.41
CA HIS A 184 -6.58 -13.49 -5.46
C HIS A 184 -5.55 -14.03 -6.45
N PHE A 185 -4.92 -15.15 -6.13
CA PHE A 185 -3.97 -15.84 -6.99
C PHE A 185 -4.50 -17.24 -7.32
N ASP A 186 -5.16 -17.39 -8.50
CA ASP A 186 -5.63 -18.70 -8.98
C ASP A 186 -5.89 -18.69 -10.49
N PRO A 187 -5.00 -19.14 -11.34
CA PRO A 187 -3.54 -19.24 -11.23
C PRO A 187 -2.84 -17.88 -11.43
N LYS A 188 -3.55 -16.85 -11.87
CA LYS A 188 -3.04 -15.50 -12.10
C LYS A 188 -3.65 -14.52 -11.09
N PRO A 189 -2.94 -13.41 -10.80
CA PRO A 189 -3.49 -12.36 -9.97
C PRO A 189 -4.79 -11.79 -10.56
N THR A 190 -5.84 -11.75 -9.76
CA THR A 190 -7.13 -11.13 -10.10
C THR A 190 -7.61 -10.26 -8.95
N LEU A 191 -8.29 -9.16 -9.29
CA LEU A 191 -8.90 -8.29 -8.31
C LEU A 191 -10.29 -8.81 -7.90
N GLY A 192 -10.52 -8.85 -6.60
CA GLY A 192 -11.86 -8.81 -6.04
C GLY A 192 -12.32 -7.37 -5.89
N GLN A 193 -12.52 -6.92 -4.65
CA GLN A 193 -12.89 -5.54 -4.37
C GLN A 193 -11.67 -4.60 -4.46
N LEU A 194 -11.79 -3.46 -5.14
CA LEU A 194 -10.75 -2.44 -5.25
C LEU A 194 -11.09 -1.22 -4.40
N ASN A 195 -10.10 -0.71 -3.62
CA ASN A 195 -10.16 0.55 -2.88
C ASN A 195 -11.44 0.72 -2.03
N SER A 196 -11.87 -0.34 -1.35
CA SER A 196 -13.05 -0.29 -0.48
C SER A 196 -12.76 0.48 0.80
N SER A 197 -13.53 1.53 1.04
CA SER A 197 -13.50 2.34 2.27
C SER A 197 -14.90 2.46 2.92
N ALA A 198 -15.87 1.65 2.49
CA ALA A 198 -17.24 1.70 3.01
C ALA A 198 -17.32 1.49 4.53
N HIS A 199 -16.40 0.70 5.09
CA HIS A 199 -16.29 0.47 6.54
C HIS A 199 -15.90 1.73 7.33
N LEU A 200 -15.38 2.77 6.68
CA LEU A 200 -14.99 4.04 7.31
C LEU A 200 -16.10 5.09 7.29
N ALA A 201 -17.27 4.78 6.74
CA ALA A 201 -18.38 5.75 6.58
C ALA A 201 -18.85 6.37 7.90
N SER A 202 -18.67 5.66 9.04
CA SER A 202 -19.00 6.16 10.37
C SER A 202 -18.07 7.27 10.89
N LEU A 203 -16.91 7.45 10.27
CA LEU A 203 -15.90 8.42 10.71
C LEU A 203 -16.08 9.83 10.12
N GLY A 204 -17.01 10.02 9.19
CA GLY A 204 -17.37 11.32 8.58
C GLY A 204 -16.79 11.51 7.22
#